data_f3ecce6840991deceb775c99c67f8be1
#
_entry.id   f3ecce6840991deceb775c99c67f8be1
#
_cell.length_a   1.000
_cell.length_b   1.000
_cell.length_c   1.000
_cell.angle_alpha   90.00
_cell.angle_beta   90.00
_cell.angle_gamma   90.00
#
_symmetry.space_group_name_H-M   'P 1'
#
loop_
_entity.id
_entity.type
_entity.pdbx_description
1 polymer ?
#
loop_
_entity_poly.entity_id
_entity_poly.type
_entity_poly.pdbx_seq_one_letter_code
_entity_poly.pdbx_strand_id
1 'polypeptide(L)'
;MKHLLPLLDPRTVPSPCFVLDEARLAANAAILDSVQQRTGAKILLALKGFAAWDSFSLLSRAKGHGPLWGTCASSVDEARLAREEFGGEVHAFAAGWTEEELDELLPLVDHLVFNSLA
;
A
#
# COMPACT_ATOMS: atom_id res chain seq x y z
N MET A 1 1.56 21.90 9.55
CA MET A 1 0.59 21.43 10.57
C MET A 1 -0.64 22.32 10.79
N LYS A 2 -0.66 23.56 10.31
CA LYS A 2 -1.78 24.50 10.54
C LYS A 2 -3.04 24.33 9.66
N HIS A 3 -3.07 23.35 8.72
CA HIS A 3 -4.16 23.22 7.73
C HIS A 3 -5.07 22.00 7.88
N LEU A 4 -4.80 21.10 8.84
CA LEU A 4 -5.65 19.93 9.10
C LEU A 4 -6.71 20.15 10.18
N LEU A 5 -6.53 21.15 11.02
CA LEU A 5 -7.31 21.33 12.24
C LEU A 5 -8.62 22.15 12.18
N PRO A 6 -9.03 22.82 11.07
CA PRO A 6 -10.31 23.53 11.09
C PRO A 6 -11.55 22.62 11.10
N LEU A 7 -11.38 21.34 10.72
CA LEU A 7 -12.51 20.39 10.54
C LEU A 7 -12.59 19.30 11.63
N LEU A 8 -11.54 19.14 12.43
CA LEU A 8 -11.49 18.12 13.46
C LEU A 8 -11.38 18.77 14.84
N ASP A 9 -12.31 18.48 15.74
CA ASP A 9 -12.17 18.83 17.15
C ASP A 9 -11.23 17.81 17.82
N PRO A 10 -10.00 18.20 18.22
CA PRO A 10 -9.03 17.26 18.78
C PRO A 10 -9.49 16.61 20.10
N ARG A 11 -10.53 17.16 20.73
CA ARG A 11 -11.12 16.59 21.97
C ARG A 11 -12.00 15.38 21.69
N THR A 12 -12.42 15.18 20.45
CA THR A 12 -13.24 14.04 20.03
C THR A 12 -12.43 12.85 19.54
N VAL A 13 -11.10 13.00 19.46
CA VAL A 13 -10.20 11.99 18.91
C VAL A 13 -9.42 11.32 20.05
N PRO A 14 -9.35 9.97 20.09
CA PRO A 14 -8.51 9.27 21.07
C PRO A 14 -7.04 9.69 20.97
N SER A 15 -6.35 9.75 22.09
CA SER A 15 -4.92 10.09 22.13
C SER A 15 -4.13 9.02 22.90
N PRO A 16 -3.02 8.50 22.36
CA PRO A 16 -2.42 8.85 21.06
C PRO A 16 -3.11 8.16 19.87
N CYS A 17 -3.19 8.82 18.71
CA CYS A 17 -3.67 8.22 17.47
C CYS A 17 -3.06 8.89 16.22
N PHE A 18 -3.11 8.18 15.09
CA PHE A 18 -2.89 8.79 13.77
C PHE A 18 -4.23 9.23 13.21
N VAL A 19 -4.24 10.38 12.53
CA VAL A 19 -5.41 10.92 11.83
C VAL A 19 -5.09 10.95 10.34
N LEU A 20 -5.93 10.27 9.55
CA LEU A 20 -5.82 10.23 8.10
C LEU A 20 -6.89 11.14 7.48
N ASP A 21 -6.46 12.07 6.62
CA ASP A 21 -7.35 12.89 5.82
C ASP A 21 -7.61 12.19 4.47
N GLU A 22 -8.74 11.52 4.35
CA GLU A 22 -9.12 10.73 3.17
C GLU A 22 -9.24 11.60 1.90
N ALA A 23 -9.73 12.84 2.02
CA ALA A 23 -9.85 13.73 0.88
C ALA A 23 -8.47 14.10 0.31
N ARG A 24 -7.49 14.32 1.17
CA ARG A 24 -6.10 14.56 0.75
C ARG A 24 -5.43 13.31 0.22
N LEU A 25 -5.71 12.16 0.83
CA LEU A 25 -5.20 10.88 0.33
C LEU A 25 -5.71 10.63 -1.09
N ALA A 26 -7.00 10.81 -1.34
CA ALA A 26 -7.58 10.68 -2.67
C ALA A 26 -7.00 11.68 -3.68
N ALA A 27 -6.81 12.93 -3.27
CA ALA A 27 -6.18 13.96 -4.11
C ALA A 27 -4.73 13.60 -4.47
N ASN A 28 -3.96 13.08 -3.53
CA ASN A 28 -2.59 12.59 -3.78
C ASN A 28 -2.60 11.38 -4.70
N ALA A 29 -3.52 10.43 -4.51
CA ALA A 29 -3.70 9.28 -5.37
C ALA A 29 -4.02 9.68 -6.81
N ALA A 30 -4.84 10.71 -7.04
CA ALA A 30 -5.14 11.24 -8.36
C ALA A 30 -3.89 11.83 -9.06
N ILE A 31 -2.95 12.41 -8.33
CA ILE A 31 -1.68 12.86 -8.89
C ILE A 31 -0.87 11.67 -9.38
N LEU A 32 -0.78 10.59 -8.58
CA LEU A 32 -0.09 9.36 -8.99
C LEU A 32 -0.74 8.74 -10.22
N ASP A 33 -2.08 8.74 -10.29
CA ASP A 33 -2.80 8.26 -11.47
C ASP A 33 -2.44 9.05 -12.73
N SER A 34 -2.34 10.37 -12.62
CA SER A 34 -1.93 11.22 -13.75
C SER A 34 -0.53 10.89 -14.28
N VAL A 35 0.37 10.44 -13.41
CA VAL A 35 1.71 9.97 -13.80
C VAL A 35 1.59 8.64 -14.55
N GLN A 36 0.83 7.69 -14.03
CA GLN A 36 0.61 6.40 -14.70
C GLN A 36 0.03 6.59 -16.11
N GLN A 37 -1.00 7.43 -16.24
CA GLN A 37 -1.64 7.71 -17.53
C GLN A 37 -0.67 8.32 -18.55
N ARG A 38 0.21 9.22 -18.13
CA ARG A 38 1.18 9.88 -19.01
C ARG A 38 2.37 9.00 -19.39
N THR A 39 2.76 8.09 -18.53
CA THR A 39 4.01 7.32 -18.69
C THR A 39 3.78 5.86 -19.05
N GLY A 40 2.59 5.33 -18.81
CA GLY A 40 2.31 3.89 -18.88
C GLY A 40 2.90 3.08 -17.73
N ALA A 41 3.54 3.72 -16.74
CA ALA A 41 4.09 3.04 -15.59
C ALA A 41 2.97 2.54 -14.66
N LYS A 42 3.20 1.40 -14.01
CA LYS A 42 2.36 0.89 -12.92
C LYS A 42 2.97 1.32 -11.59
N ILE A 43 2.18 1.95 -10.73
CA ILE A 43 2.62 2.35 -9.39
C ILE A 43 2.08 1.37 -8.36
N LEU A 44 2.97 0.90 -7.50
CA LEU A 44 2.66 0.00 -6.39
C LEU A 44 2.76 0.73 -5.06
N LEU A 45 1.90 0.35 -4.10
CA LEU A 45 1.97 0.84 -2.73
C LEU A 45 3.02 0.05 -1.95
N ALA A 46 4.04 0.71 -1.41
CA ALA A 46 5.00 0.09 -0.51
C ALA A 46 4.40 0.00 0.91
N LEU A 47 4.03 -1.21 1.34
CA LEU A 47 3.31 -1.42 2.61
C LEU A 47 4.13 -1.02 3.83
N LYS A 48 5.44 -1.21 3.82
CA LYS A 48 6.33 -0.71 4.89
C LYS A 48 6.25 0.80 5.11
N GLY A 49 5.79 1.56 4.12
CA GLY A 49 5.62 3.02 4.21
C GLY A 49 4.19 3.43 4.56
N PHE A 50 3.21 2.61 4.21
CA PHE A 50 1.80 2.90 4.46
C PHE A 50 0.97 1.60 4.46
N ALA A 51 0.44 1.24 5.62
CA ALA A 51 -0.36 0.03 5.82
C ALA A 51 -1.68 0.31 6.57
N ALA A 52 -2.27 1.50 6.37
CA ALA A 52 -3.58 1.83 6.93
C ALA A 52 -4.68 1.18 6.07
N TRP A 53 -4.94 -0.12 6.29
CA TRP A 53 -5.78 -0.96 5.43
C TRP A 53 -7.23 -0.47 5.29
N ASP A 54 -7.82 0.18 6.29
CA ASP A 54 -9.16 0.77 6.21
C ASP A 54 -9.29 1.79 5.06
N SER A 55 -8.17 2.40 4.62
CA SER A 55 -8.13 3.36 3.53
C SER A 55 -7.71 2.75 2.18
N PHE A 56 -7.43 1.46 2.12
CA PHE A 56 -6.94 0.81 0.88
C PHE A 56 -7.93 0.90 -0.28
N SER A 57 -9.23 0.96 0.00
CA SER A 57 -10.25 1.16 -1.03
C SER A 57 -10.05 2.45 -1.84
N LEU A 58 -9.49 3.50 -1.21
CA LEU A 58 -9.19 4.78 -1.88
C LEU A 58 -7.94 4.71 -2.78
N LEU A 59 -7.10 3.72 -2.59
CA LEU A 59 -5.82 3.57 -3.28
C LEU A 59 -5.83 2.44 -4.30
N SER A 60 -6.54 1.35 -4.02
CA SER A 60 -6.52 0.12 -4.80
C SER A 60 -7.40 0.20 -6.05
N ARG A 61 -6.80 -0.10 -7.20
CA ARG A 61 -7.51 -0.28 -8.47
C ARG A 61 -8.38 -1.54 -8.46
N ALA A 62 -7.94 -2.59 -7.79
CA ALA A 62 -8.68 -3.84 -7.68
C ALA A 62 -9.98 -3.70 -6.87
N LYS A 63 -10.02 -2.76 -5.93
CA LYS A 63 -11.24 -2.41 -5.18
C LYS A 63 -12.13 -1.38 -5.93
N GLY A 64 -11.72 -0.91 -7.11
CA GLY A 64 -12.48 -0.08 -8.03
C GLY A 64 -12.51 1.42 -7.74
N HIS A 65 -11.82 1.91 -6.73
CA HIS A 65 -11.87 3.32 -6.29
C HIS A 65 -10.54 4.05 -6.39
N GLY A 66 -9.41 3.35 -6.34
CA GLY A 66 -8.07 3.95 -6.37
C GLY A 66 -7.30 3.66 -7.65
N PRO A 67 -6.18 4.35 -7.87
CA PRO A 67 -5.40 4.24 -9.08
C PRO A 67 -4.30 3.18 -9.06
N LEU A 68 -3.86 2.72 -7.87
CA LEU A 68 -2.66 1.90 -7.74
C LEU A 68 -2.90 0.45 -8.15
N TRP A 69 -1.95 -0.12 -8.87
CA TRP A 69 -2.05 -1.44 -9.48
C TRP A 69 -1.93 -2.59 -8.49
N GLY A 70 -1.19 -2.36 -7.41
CA GLY A 70 -0.90 -3.39 -6.43
C GLY A 70 0.01 -2.85 -5.34
N THR A 71 0.74 -3.75 -4.72
CA THR A 71 1.55 -3.48 -3.55
C THR A 71 2.97 -4.04 -3.69
N CYS A 72 3.88 -3.50 -2.88
CA CYS A 72 5.19 -4.09 -2.63
C CYS A 72 5.29 -4.43 -1.15
N ALA A 73 5.44 -5.72 -0.84
CA ALA A 73 5.58 -6.29 0.48
C ALA A 73 7.05 -6.57 0.80
N SER A 74 7.45 -6.42 2.05
CA SER A 74 8.80 -6.69 2.55
C SER A 74 8.83 -7.80 3.63
N SER A 75 7.68 -8.44 3.87
CA SER A 75 7.51 -9.60 4.76
C SER A 75 6.33 -10.45 4.30
N VAL A 76 6.22 -11.65 4.86
CA VAL A 76 5.08 -12.55 4.65
C VAL A 76 3.78 -11.92 5.10
N ASP A 77 3.79 -11.25 6.26
CA ASP A 77 2.60 -10.58 6.80
C ASP A 77 2.13 -9.43 5.91
N GLU A 78 3.05 -8.63 5.37
CA GLU A 78 2.72 -7.59 4.39
C GLU A 78 2.15 -8.20 3.09
N ALA A 79 2.68 -9.33 2.62
CA ALA A 79 2.16 -10.01 1.44
C ALA A 79 0.74 -10.56 1.66
N ARG A 80 0.47 -11.08 2.86
CA ARG A 80 -0.86 -11.54 3.26
C ARG A 80 -1.83 -10.36 3.32
N LEU A 81 -1.46 -9.27 4.00
CA LEU A 81 -2.24 -8.03 4.04
C LEU A 81 -2.55 -7.50 2.63
N ALA A 82 -1.54 -7.53 1.75
CA ALA A 82 -1.69 -7.13 0.36
C ALA A 82 -2.74 -7.95 -0.37
N ARG A 83 -2.65 -9.27 -0.26
CA ARG A 83 -3.55 -10.21 -0.95
C ARG A 83 -4.99 -10.11 -0.45
N GLU A 84 -5.17 -10.04 0.86
CA GLU A 84 -6.47 -10.06 1.51
C GLU A 84 -7.17 -8.69 1.43
N GLU A 85 -6.45 -7.61 1.73
CA GLU A 85 -7.05 -6.29 1.94
C GLU A 85 -6.87 -5.32 0.77
N PHE A 86 -5.75 -5.36 0.05
CA PHE A 86 -5.52 -4.43 -1.06
C PHE A 86 -6.01 -4.99 -2.39
N GLY A 87 -5.66 -6.23 -2.69
CA GLY A 87 -5.88 -6.85 -3.99
C GLY A 87 -4.93 -6.33 -5.08
N GLY A 88 -5.14 -6.79 -6.32
CA GLY A 88 -4.25 -6.47 -7.44
C GLY A 88 -2.93 -7.24 -7.39
N GLU A 89 -1.91 -6.72 -8.07
CA GLU A 89 -0.60 -7.36 -8.13
C GLU A 89 0.13 -7.22 -6.78
N VAL A 90 0.68 -8.33 -6.27
CA VAL A 90 1.50 -8.36 -5.07
C VAL A 90 2.94 -8.67 -5.45
N HIS A 91 3.83 -7.72 -5.22
CA HIS A 91 5.26 -7.87 -5.41
C HIS A 91 5.92 -8.02 -4.04
N ALA A 92 6.88 -8.94 -3.89
CA ALA A 92 7.65 -9.07 -2.67
C ALA A 92 9.14 -8.83 -2.92
N PHE A 93 9.75 -8.05 -2.04
CA PHE A 93 11.19 -7.79 -2.01
C PHE A 93 11.71 -7.67 -0.58
N ALA A 94 12.73 -8.45 -0.27
CA ALA A 94 13.58 -8.30 0.91
C ALA A 94 15.04 -8.56 0.53
N ALA A 95 15.96 -8.22 1.44
CA ALA A 95 17.39 -8.48 1.24
C ALA A 95 17.72 -9.97 1.19
N GLY A 96 16.91 -10.81 1.83
CA GLY A 96 16.97 -12.27 1.80
C GLY A 96 15.67 -12.86 2.33
N TRP A 97 15.38 -14.10 1.93
CA TRP A 97 14.23 -14.88 2.38
C TRP A 97 14.72 -16.23 2.89
N THR A 98 14.14 -16.75 3.94
CA THR A 98 14.33 -18.14 4.34
C THR A 98 13.50 -19.08 3.47
N GLU A 99 13.79 -20.37 3.49
CA GLU A 99 13.00 -21.37 2.73
C GLU A 99 11.54 -21.39 3.25
N GLU A 100 11.36 -21.31 4.55
CA GLU A 100 10.04 -21.28 5.19
C GLU A 100 9.23 -20.04 4.76
N GLU A 101 9.87 -18.85 4.72
CA GLU A 101 9.22 -17.63 4.24
C GLU A 101 8.85 -17.72 2.75
N LEU A 102 9.69 -18.34 1.93
CA LEU A 102 9.41 -18.56 0.50
C LEU A 102 8.20 -19.47 0.31
N ASP A 103 8.09 -20.55 1.07
CA ASP A 103 6.95 -21.47 1.00
C ASP A 103 5.63 -20.76 1.34
N GLU A 104 5.65 -19.83 2.30
CA GLU A 104 4.48 -19.02 2.65
C GLU A 104 4.20 -17.90 1.64
N LEU A 105 5.25 -17.29 1.05
CA LEU A 105 5.13 -16.19 0.11
C LEU A 105 4.61 -16.60 -1.26
N LEU A 106 5.10 -17.74 -1.79
CA LEU A 106 4.82 -18.16 -3.17
C LEU A 106 3.32 -18.17 -3.52
N PRO A 107 2.39 -18.61 -2.66
CA PRO A 107 0.96 -18.56 -2.95
C PRO A 107 0.36 -17.15 -2.84
N LEU A 108 1.06 -16.18 -2.24
CA LEU A 108 0.55 -14.84 -1.96
C LEU A 108 0.99 -13.81 -3.00
N VAL A 109 2.08 -14.06 -3.73
CA VAL A 109 2.71 -13.05 -4.59
C VAL A 109 2.58 -13.37 -6.08
N ASP A 110 2.53 -12.32 -6.88
CA ASP A 110 2.59 -12.43 -8.34
C ASP A 110 4.03 -12.26 -8.85
N HIS A 111 4.85 -11.51 -8.10
CA HIS A 111 6.25 -11.22 -8.43
C HIS A 111 7.13 -11.31 -7.18
N LEU A 112 8.18 -12.09 -7.27
CA LEU A 112 9.21 -12.20 -6.24
C LEU A 112 10.52 -11.64 -6.78
N VAL A 113 11.08 -10.67 -6.07
CA VAL A 113 12.32 -9.99 -6.44
C VAL A 113 13.44 -10.45 -5.51
N PHE A 114 14.52 -10.94 -6.10
CA PHE A 114 15.72 -11.36 -5.38
C PHE A 114 16.77 -10.27 -5.40
N ASN A 115 17.55 -10.19 -4.32
CA ASN A 115 18.62 -9.20 -4.18
C ASN A 115 19.90 -9.62 -4.91
N SER A 116 20.11 -10.94 -5.07
CA SER A 116 21.28 -11.51 -5.76
C SER A 116 20.93 -12.84 -6.44
N LEU A 117 21.84 -13.30 -7.29
CA LEU A 117 21.77 -14.62 -7.94
C LEU A 117 22.49 -15.72 -7.14
N ALA A 118 23.04 -15.39 -5.98
CA ALA A 118 23.80 -16.30 -5.13
C ALA A 118 23.02 -16.64 -3.87
#